data_52d0e63831e9d3f2d6ad4d7278127dd4
#
_entry.id   52d0e63831e9d3f2d6ad4d7278127dd4
#
_cell.length_a   1.000
_cell.length_b   1.000
_cell.length_c   1.000
_cell.angle_alpha   90.00
_cell.angle_beta   90.00
_cell.angle_gamma   90.00
#
_symmetry.space_group_name_H-M   'P 1'
#
loop_
_entity.id
_entity.type
_entity.pdbx_description
1 polymer ?
#
loop_
_entity_poly.entity_id
_entity_poly.type
_entity_poly.pdbx_seq_one_letter_code
_entity_poly.pdbx_strand_id
1 'polypeptide(L)'
;MKIDIVTIFPEIAEAPLRSSIMGRAIDSGTVEINFHNLRDWTTDKHNKVDDIPYGGGPGMVMKPEPFFAAVEELKTEEAKVLLMTPQGQPFRQATAERFAGLSHLIILCGHYEGVDHRVVDALVDEEISIGDYVLTNGTIAAAVLALSLIHISEPTRLRR
;
A
#
# COMPACT_ATOMS: atom_id res chain seq x y z
N MET A 1 6.68 9.10 11.28
CA MET A 1 5.90 8.77 10.07
C MET A 1 5.02 7.58 10.36
N LYS A 2 3.77 7.61 9.91
CA LYS A 2 2.81 6.49 9.96
C LYS A 2 2.59 5.94 8.55
N ILE A 3 2.60 4.62 8.40
CA ILE A 3 2.32 3.92 7.15
C ILE A 3 1.27 2.85 7.42
N ASP A 4 0.14 2.93 6.75
CA ASP A 4 -0.91 1.90 6.75
C ASP A 4 -0.88 1.17 5.40
N ILE A 5 -0.62 -0.13 5.41
CA ILE A 5 -0.63 -0.98 4.22
C ILE A 5 -1.92 -1.79 4.22
N VAL A 6 -2.75 -1.58 3.20
CA VAL A 6 -4.04 -2.23 3.02
C VAL A 6 -3.96 -3.25 1.90
N THR A 7 -4.12 -4.52 2.22
CA THR A 7 -3.95 -5.65 1.31
C THR A 7 -4.84 -6.82 1.73
N ILE A 8 -5.09 -7.78 0.84
CA ILE A 8 -5.78 -9.03 1.20
C ILE A 8 -4.84 -10.09 1.79
N PHE A 9 -3.51 -9.85 1.75
CA PHE A 9 -2.48 -10.74 2.32
C PHE A 9 -1.44 -9.94 3.10
N PRO A 10 -1.80 -9.39 4.29
CA PRO A 10 -0.89 -8.56 5.07
C PRO A 10 0.41 -9.27 5.47
N GLU A 11 0.39 -10.58 5.65
CA GLU A 11 1.55 -11.40 5.99
C GLU A 11 2.67 -11.34 4.95
N ILE A 12 2.36 -11.04 3.69
CA ILE A 12 3.35 -10.91 2.62
C ILE A 12 4.27 -9.70 2.84
N ALA A 13 3.74 -8.59 3.35
CA ALA A 13 4.51 -7.39 3.66
C ALA A 13 5.06 -7.41 5.09
N GLU A 14 4.34 -8.01 6.01
CA GLU A 14 4.67 -7.99 7.44
C GLU A 14 6.01 -8.64 7.75
N ALA A 15 6.27 -9.83 7.21
CA ALA A 15 7.50 -10.57 7.47
C ALA A 15 8.78 -9.78 7.13
N PRO A 16 8.97 -9.26 5.90
CA PRO A 16 10.16 -8.48 5.58
C PRO A 16 10.24 -7.15 6.34
N LEU A 17 9.12 -6.50 6.60
CA LEU A 17 9.10 -5.20 7.26
C LEU A 17 9.28 -5.27 8.77
N ARG A 18 9.07 -6.43 9.40
CA ARG A 18 9.35 -6.64 10.84
C ARG A 18 10.73 -7.21 11.11
N SER A 19 11.53 -7.47 10.09
CA SER A 19 12.84 -8.11 10.23
C SER A 19 13.99 -7.10 10.23
N SER A 20 15.09 -7.44 10.91
CA SER A 20 16.37 -6.73 10.88
C SER A 20 16.25 -5.23 11.27
N ILE A 21 16.87 -4.35 10.50
CA ILE A 21 16.89 -2.90 10.71
C ILE A 21 15.47 -2.31 10.68
N MET A 22 14.60 -2.88 9.88
CA MET A 22 13.21 -2.48 9.75
C MET A 22 12.44 -2.66 11.05
N GLY A 23 12.56 -3.85 11.65
CA GLY A 23 11.97 -4.13 12.95
C GLY A 23 12.45 -3.15 14.02
N ARG A 24 13.74 -2.79 13.99
CA ARG A 24 14.30 -1.80 14.94
C ARG A 24 13.71 -0.40 14.76
N ALA A 25 13.48 0.04 13.53
CA ALA A 25 12.86 1.34 13.26
C ALA A 25 11.42 1.40 13.78
N ILE A 26 10.68 0.30 13.66
CA ILE A 26 9.33 0.16 14.21
C ILE A 26 9.40 0.14 15.75
N ASP A 27 10.27 -0.70 16.32
CA ASP A 27 10.42 -0.85 17.77
C ASP A 27 10.89 0.46 18.47
N SER A 28 11.71 1.26 17.79
CA SER A 28 12.15 2.57 18.28
C SER A 28 11.12 3.68 18.14
N GLY A 29 9.98 3.41 17.46
CA GLY A 29 8.94 4.39 17.20
C GLY A 29 9.28 5.44 16.14
N THR A 30 10.39 5.27 15.40
CA THR A 30 10.76 6.16 14.28
C THR A 30 9.72 6.08 13.16
N VAL A 31 9.21 4.88 12.89
CA VAL A 31 8.14 4.62 11.93
C VAL A 31 7.10 3.73 12.58
N GLU A 32 5.84 4.09 12.41
CA GLU A 32 4.70 3.24 12.74
C GLU A 32 4.19 2.59 11.45
N ILE A 33 4.22 1.26 11.37
CA ILE A 33 3.67 0.53 10.23
C ILE A 33 2.57 -0.39 10.70
N ASN A 34 1.39 -0.23 10.11
CA ASN A 34 0.23 -1.07 10.37
C ASN A 34 -0.11 -1.87 9.11
N PHE A 35 -0.39 -3.14 9.31
CA PHE A 35 -0.76 -4.08 8.24
C PHE A 35 -2.24 -4.42 8.39
N HIS A 36 -3.02 -4.09 7.36
CA HIS A 36 -4.47 -4.25 7.38
C HIS A 36 -4.92 -5.26 6.33
N ASN A 37 -5.79 -6.16 6.75
CA ASN A 37 -6.49 -7.03 5.82
C ASN A 37 -7.73 -6.33 5.27
N LEU A 38 -7.78 -6.08 3.97
CA LEU A 38 -8.93 -5.42 3.32
C LEU A 38 -10.26 -6.14 3.57
N ARG A 39 -10.21 -7.46 3.83
CA ARG A 39 -11.41 -8.26 4.13
C ARG A 39 -12.11 -7.84 5.42
N ASP A 40 -11.43 -7.14 6.31
CA ASP A 40 -12.01 -6.64 7.57
C ASP A 40 -13.05 -5.54 7.33
N TRP A 41 -13.04 -4.92 6.14
CA TRP A 41 -13.99 -3.87 5.74
C TRP A 41 -15.06 -4.34 4.76
N THR A 42 -15.16 -5.63 4.48
CA THR A 42 -16.28 -6.14 3.68
C THR A 42 -17.45 -6.53 4.56
N THR A 43 -18.66 -6.27 4.07
CA THR A 43 -19.92 -6.73 4.68
C THR A 43 -20.41 -8.04 4.08
N ASP A 44 -19.68 -8.59 3.11
CA ASP A 44 -20.02 -9.85 2.47
C ASP A 44 -19.92 -11.04 3.42
N LYS A 45 -20.90 -11.94 3.39
CA LYS A 45 -20.97 -13.13 4.23
C LYS A 45 -19.75 -14.05 4.11
N HIS A 46 -19.11 -14.05 2.94
CA HIS A 46 -17.93 -14.87 2.64
C HIS A 46 -16.63 -14.04 2.59
N ASN A 47 -16.67 -12.81 3.10
CA ASN A 47 -15.54 -11.87 3.07
C ASN A 47 -14.99 -11.62 1.65
N LYS A 48 -15.84 -11.65 0.63
CA LYS A 48 -15.46 -11.37 -0.74
C LYS A 48 -15.15 -9.89 -0.94
N VAL A 49 -14.01 -9.63 -1.57
CA VAL A 49 -13.53 -8.28 -1.91
C VAL A 49 -13.37 -8.08 -3.42
N ASP A 50 -13.84 -9.05 -4.20
CA ASP A 50 -13.72 -9.10 -5.65
C ASP A 50 -15.07 -9.34 -6.33
N ASP A 51 -15.17 -8.93 -7.60
CA ASP A 51 -16.36 -9.10 -8.43
C ASP A 51 -15.97 -9.31 -9.90
N ILE A 52 -16.93 -9.68 -10.71
CA ILE A 52 -16.77 -9.85 -12.15
C ILE A 52 -16.54 -8.48 -12.80
N PRO A 53 -15.59 -8.36 -13.76
CA PRO A 53 -15.34 -7.10 -14.46
C PRO A 53 -16.58 -6.61 -15.22
N TYR A 54 -16.80 -5.30 -15.26
CA TYR A 54 -17.82 -4.69 -16.10
C TYR A 54 -17.56 -5.02 -17.57
N GLY A 55 -18.63 -5.43 -18.28
CA GLY A 55 -18.55 -5.83 -19.68
C GLY A 55 -18.10 -7.28 -19.90
N GLY A 56 -17.89 -8.03 -18.86
CA GLY A 56 -17.41 -9.41 -18.93
C GLY A 56 -15.89 -9.47 -19.16
N GLY A 57 -15.39 -10.67 -19.32
CA GLY A 57 -13.98 -10.96 -19.51
C GLY A 57 -13.44 -11.90 -18.43
N PRO A 58 -12.24 -12.44 -18.62
CA PRO A 58 -11.62 -13.34 -17.65
C PRO A 58 -11.15 -12.57 -16.40
N GLY A 59 -11.10 -13.27 -15.28
CA GLY A 59 -10.56 -12.76 -14.04
C GLY A 59 -11.59 -12.04 -13.17
N MET A 60 -11.10 -11.43 -12.10
CA MET A 60 -11.88 -10.73 -11.09
C MET A 60 -11.27 -9.35 -10.83
N VAL A 61 -12.10 -8.39 -10.45
CA VAL A 61 -11.69 -7.02 -10.08
C VAL A 61 -12.04 -6.78 -8.62
N MET A 62 -11.16 -6.11 -7.91
CA MET A 62 -11.39 -5.77 -6.51
C MET A 62 -12.48 -4.71 -6.39
N LYS A 63 -13.45 -4.98 -5.51
CA LYS A 63 -14.60 -4.09 -5.26
C LYS A 63 -14.17 -2.76 -4.64
N PRO A 64 -14.84 -1.66 -4.96
CA PRO A 64 -14.53 -0.36 -4.38
C PRO A 64 -14.95 -0.23 -2.90
N GLU A 65 -16.07 -0.83 -2.48
CA GLU A 65 -16.67 -0.61 -1.17
C GLU A 65 -15.69 -0.89 0.00
N PRO A 66 -14.93 -2.02 0.03
CA PRO A 66 -13.96 -2.24 1.11
C PRO A 66 -12.85 -1.19 1.14
N PHE A 67 -12.38 -0.72 -0.01
CA PHE A 67 -11.37 0.34 -0.07
C PHE A 67 -11.91 1.68 0.45
N PHE A 68 -13.14 2.05 0.09
CA PHE A 68 -13.78 3.25 0.62
C PHE A 68 -13.89 3.19 2.15
N ALA A 69 -14.38 2.08 2.69
CA ALA A 69 -14.51 1.89 4.12
C ALA A 69 -13.15 1.93 4.84
N ALA A 70 -12.13 1.26 4.29
CA ALA A 70 -10.79 1.25 4.85
C ALA A 70 -10.16 2.66 4.87
N VAL A 71 -10.23 3.38 3.77
CA VAL A 71 -9.66 4.73 3.68
C VAL A 71 -10.42 5.70 4.58
N GLU A 72 -11.75 5.63 4.64
CA GLU A 72 -12.55 6.46 5.53
C GLU A 72 -12.15 6.29 7.00
N GLU A 73 -11.91 5.06 7.43
CA GLU A 73 -11.49 4.75 8.80
C GLU A 73 -10.05 5.16 9.12
N LEU A 74 -9.12 4.95 8.18
CA LEU A 74 -7.69 5.15 8.40
C LEU A 74 -7.21 6.57 8.14
N LYS A 75 -7.91 7.32 7.27
CA LYS A 75 -7.43 8.60 6.74
C LYS A 75 -7.43 9.70 7.81
N THR A 76 -6.26 10.31 8.00
CA THR A 76 -6.11 11.59 8.71
C THR A 76 -6.13 12.76 7.71
N GLU A 77 -6.24 14.00 8.19
CA GLU A 77 -6.21 15.20 7.33
C GLU A 77 -4.95 15.28 6.45
N GLU A 78 -3.82 14.84 6.99
CA GLU A 78 -2.51 14.92 6.31
C GLU A 78 -2.17 13.64 5.53
N ALA A 79 -3.04 12.63 5.55
CA ALA A 79 -2.76 11.36 4.88
C ALA A 79 -2.73 11.50 3.37
N LYS A 80 -1.73 10.88 2.74
CA LYS A 80 -1.68 10.61 1.31
C LYS A 80 -2.04 9.16 1.03
N VAL A 81 -2.92 8.95 0.07
CA VAL A 81 -3.35 7.62 -0.38
C VAL A 81 -2.63 7.25 -1.67
N LEU A 82 -1.86 6.19 -1.63
CA LEU A 82 -1.13 5.63 -2.77
C LEU A 82 -1.76 4.33 -3.22
N LEU A 83 -1.78 4.08 -4.52
CA LEU A 83 -2.09 2.77 -5.08
C LEU A 83 -0.85 2.19 -5.76
N MET A 84 -0.46 0.98 -5.36
CA MET A 84 0.59 0.23 -6.05
C MET A 84 0.01 -0.43 -7.30
N THR A 85 0.48 0.02 -8.45
CA THR A 85 -0.01 -0.45 -9.76
C THR A 85 1.09 -0.36 -10.82
N PRO A 86 1.20 -1.32 -11.75
CA PRO A 86 2.19 -1.24 -12.84
C PRO A 86 1.93 -0.07 -13.79
N GLN A 87 0.74 0.50 -13.80
CA GLN A 87 0.37 1.67 -14.62
C GLN A 87 0.75 3.01 -13.98
N GLY A 88 1.22 2.99 -12.72
CA GLY A 88 1.56 4.18 -11.97
C GLY A 88 2.85 4.86 -12.45
N GLN A 89 3.12 6.02 -11.87
CA GLN A 89 4.38 6.72 -12.08
C GLN A 89 5.56 5.89 -11.53
N PRO A 90 6.69 5.85 -12.24
CA PRO A 90 7.86 5.12 -11.76
C PRO A 90 8.36 5.65 -10.42
N PHE A 91 8.50 4.76 -9.45
CA PHE A 91 9.08 5.07 -8.16
C PHE A 91 10.58 5.35 -8.29
N ARG A 92 11.01 6.51 -7.85
CA ARG A 92 12.40 6.97 -7.91
C ARG A 92 12.85 7.49 -6.56
N GLN A 93 14.15 7.64 -6.35
CA GLN A 93 14.72 8.17 -5.11
C GLN A 93 14.11 9.54 -4.73
N ALA A 94 13.92 10.43 -5.69
CA ALA A 94 13.28 11.74 -5.45
C ALA A 94 11.82 11.60 -4.94
N THR A 95 11.09 10.60 -5.42
CA THR A 95 9.74 10.30 -4.92
C THR A 95 9.79 9.77 -3.49
N ALA A 96 10.75 8.90 -3.20
CA ALA A 96 10.96 8.39 -1.84
C ALA A 96 11.30 9.52 -0.85
N GLU A 97 12.19 10.43 -1.22
CA GLU A 97 12.55 11.60 -0.41
C GLU A 97 11.34 12.50 -0.12
N ARG A 98 10.51 12.72 -1.14
CA ARG A 98 9.25 13.48 -0.98
C ARG A 98 8.28 12.79 -0.02
N PHE A 99 8.10 11.49 -0.16
CA PHE A 99 7.20 10.71 0.71
C PHE A 99 7.74 10.59 2.14
N ALA A 100 9.05 10.48 2.31
CA ALA A 100 9.68 10.44 3.63
C ALA A 100 9.41 11.71 4.47
N GLY A 101 9.10 12.82 3.83
CA GLY A 101 8.69 14.07 4.49
C GLY A 101 7.21 14.13 4.91
N LEU A 102 6.41 13.12 4.57
CA LEU A 102 4.99 13.09 4.93
C LEU A 102 4.78 12.47 6.31
N SER A 103 3.73 12.91 6.99
CA SER A 103 3.36 12.40 8.32
C SER A 103 2.64 11.05 8.24
N HIS A 104 1.82 10.84 7.20
CA HIS A 104 0.98 9.65 7.06
C HIS A 104 0.82 9.23 5.61
N LEU A 105 1.05 7.94 5.35
CA LEU A 105 0.79 7.27 4.07
C LEU A 105 -0.19 6.11 4.26
N ILE A 106 -1.17 6.01 3.37
CA ILE A 106 -2.03 4.84 3.21
C ILE A 106 -1.67 4.22 1.87
N ILE A 107 -1.18 2.99 1.86
CA ILE A 107 -0.76 2.28 0.65
C ILE A 107 -1.77 1.18 0.35
N LEU A 108 -2.51 1.35 -0.74
CA LEU A 108 -3.47 0.37 -1.24
C LEU A 108 -2.76 -0.60 -2.17
N CYS A 109 -2.99 -1.89 -1.96
CA CYS A 109 -2.38 -2.96 -2.74
C CYS A 109 -3.46 -3.68 -3.53
N GLY A 110 -3.34 -3.65 -4.86
CA GLY A 110 -4.20 -4.40 -5.76
C GLY A 110 -3.85 -5.89 -5.82
N HIS A 111 -4.80 -6.67 -6.26
CA HIS A 111 -4.69 -8.10 -6.54
C HIS A 111 -5.61 -8.46 -7.70
N TYR A 112 -5.58 -9.71 -8.19
CA TYR A 112 -6.37 -10.14 -9.34
C TYR A 112 -6.07 -9.31 -10.60
N GLU A 113 -7.10 -8.94 -11.37
CA GLU A 113 -6.97 -8.11 -12.58
C GLU A 113 -6.88 -6.61 -12.30
N GLY A 114 -6.91 -6.23 -11.03
CA GLY A 114 -6.78 -4.84 -10.59
C GLY A 114 -7.88 -4.39 -9.65
N VAL A 115 -7.89 -3.09 -9.41
CA VAL A 115 -8.82 -2.42 -8.52
C VAL A 115 -9.85 -1.65 -9.34
N ASP A 116 -11.12 -1.67 -8.92
CA ASP A 116 -12.18 -0.86 -9.56
C ASP A 116 -11.74 0.60 -9.68
N HIS A 117 -11.87 1.18 -10.86
CA HIS A 117 -11.36 2.52 -11.17
C HIS A 117 -11.97 3.64 -10.32
N ARG A 118 -13.16 3.41 -9.76
CA ARG A 118 -13.78 4.36 -8.81
C ARG A 118 -12.91 4.60 -7.56
N VAL A 119 -12.11 3.62 -7.15
CA VAL A 119 -11.14 3.76 -6.06
C VAL A 119 -10.06 4.77 -6.46
N VAL A 120 -9.54 4.66 -7.68
CA VAL A 120 -8.52 5.59 -8.20
C VAL A 120 -9.07 6.99 -8.25
N ASP A 121 -10.23 7.18 -8.87
CA ASP A 121 -10.84 8.50 -9.09
C ASP A 121 -11.18 9.23 -7.78
N ALA A 122 -11.67 8.50 -6.77
CA ALA A 122 -12.21 9.11 -5.57
C ALA A 122 -11.25 9.14 -4.38
N LEU A 123 -10.32 8.18 -4.28
CA LEU A 123 -9.52 7.99 -3.07
C LEU A 123 -8.02 8.18 -3.28
N VAL A 124 -7.48 7.84 -4.45
CA VAL A 124 -6.05 7.75 -4.68
C VAL A 124 -5.46 9.11 -5.04
N ASP A 125 -4.46 9.54 -4.28
CA ASP A 125 -3.70 10.75 -4.58
C ASP A 125 -2.64 10.50 -5.65
N GLU A 126 -1.96 9.36 -5.60
CA GLU A 126 -0.93 8.98 -6.57
C GLU A 126 -0.91 7.47 -6.83
N GLU A 127 -0.73 7.10 -8.09
CA GLU A 127 -0.49 5.72 -8.51
C GLU A 127 1.01 5.51 -8.72
N ILE A 128 1.59 4.47 -8.12
CA ILE A 128 3.03 4.23 -8.08
C ILE A 128 3.37 2.84 -8.62
N SER A 129 4.34 2.81 -9.54
CA SER A 129 4.93 1.58 -10.09
C SER A 129 6.37 1.42 -9.62
N ILE A 130 6.76 0.22 -9.23
CA ILE A 130 8.16 -0.09 -8.89
C ILE A 130 8.99 -0.58 -10.08
N GLY A 131 8.39 -0.74 -11.25
CA GLY A 131 9.09 -1.18 -12.46
C GLY A 131 8.15 -1.53 -13.60
N ASP A 132 8.70 -1.68 -14.78
CA ASP A 132 7.98 -2.06 -16.00
C ASP A 132 7.77 -3.59 -16.07
N TYR A 133 6.98 -4.10 -15.15
CA TYR A 133 6.59 -5.51 -15.06
C TYR A 133 5.32 -5.65 -14.21
N VAL A 134 4.58 -6.72 -14.43
CA VAL A 134 3.36 -7.03 -13.68
C VAL A 134 3.65 -8.06 -12.60
N LEU A 135 3.24 -7.76 -11.37
CA LEU A 135 3.27 -8.68 -10.23
C LEU A 135 1.88 -9.26 -9.97
N THR A 136 1.81 -10.37 -9.27
CA THR A 136 0.53 -10.99 -8.88
C THR A 136 -0.28 -10.14 -7.90
N ASN A 137 0.39 -9.25 -7.16
CA ASN A 137 -0.23 -8.30 -6.24
C ASN A 137 0.70 -7.12 -5.93
N GLY A 138 0.15 -6.06 -5.37
CA GLY A 138 0.90 -4.86 -4.99
C GLY A 138 1.58 -4.92 -3.62
N THR A 139 1.45 -6.02 -2.87
CA THR A 139 1.88 -6.08 -1.45
C THR A 139 3.40 -6.03 -1.32
N ILE A 140 4.13 -6.77 -2.15
CA ILE A 140 5.61 -6.71 -2.19
C ILE A 140 6.08 -5.34 -2.68
N ALA A 141 5.40 -4.74 -3.65
CA ALA A 141 5.71 -3.39 -4.12
C ALA A 141 5.55 -2.35 -3.00
N ALA A 142 4.51 -2.47 -2.18
CA ALA A 142 4.32 -1.64 -0.99
C ALA A 142 5.45 -1.84 0.03
N ALA A 143 5.92 -3.07 0.23
CA ALA A 143 7.07 -3.36 1.08
C ALA A 143 8.36 -2.72 0.55
N VAL A 144 8.62 -2.77 -0.74
CA VAL A 144 9.77 -2.10 -1.38
C VAL A 144 9.71 -0.59 -1.15
N LEU A 145 8.56 0.03 -1.35
CA LEU A 145 8.36 1.45 -1.10
C LEU A 145 8.62 1.79 0.38
N ALA A 146 8.01 1.07 1.31
CA ALA A 146 8.19 1.29 2.75
C ALA A 146 9.65 1.14 3.19
N LEU A 147 10.38 0.14 2.66
CA LEU A 147 11.81 -0.07 2.88
C LEU A 147 12.64 1.16 2.51
N SER A 148 12.36 1.75 1.36
CA SER A 148 13.03 2.95 0.88
C SER A 148 12.81 4.15 1.83
N LEU A 149 11.58 4.33 2.33
CA LEU A 149 11.23 5.43 3.24
C LEU A 149 11.92 5.27 4.60
N ILE A 150 12.00 4.06 5.11
CA ILE A 150 12.65 3.79 6.40
C ILE A 150 14.15 4.06 6.30
N HIS A 151 14.79 3.67 5.20
CA HIS A 151 16.20 3.97 4.96
C HIS A 151 16.49 5.47 5.00
N ILE A 152 15.62 6.30 4.43
CA ILE A 152 15.74 7.75 4.44
C ILE A 152 15.53 8.32 5.85
N SER A 153 14.54 7.79 6.57
CA SER A 153 14.18 8.27 7.93
C SER A 153 15.22 7.87 9.00
N GLU A 154 16.07 6.89 8.73
CA GLU A 154 17.16 6.43 9.60
C GLU A 154 18.56 6.61 8.96
N PRO A 155 19.04 7.84 8.68
CA PRO A 155 20.26 8.04 7.91
C PRO A 155 21.55 7.68 8.66
N THR A 156 21.51 7.30 9.92
CA THR A 156 22.66 7.33 10.83
C THR A 156 23.55 6.08 10.80
N ARG A 157 23.28 5.04 10.01
CA ARG A 157 24.04 3.78 10.10
C ARG A 157 24.81 3.33 8.86
N LEU A 158 24.85 4.09 7.80
CA LEU A 158 25.65 3.79 6.61
C LEU A 158 26.81 4.74 6.35
N ARG A 159 27.17 5.56 7.32
CA ARG A 159 28.47 6.27 7.33
C ARG A 159 29.49 5.48 8.15
N ARG A 160 29.99 4.42 7.56
CA ARG A 160 31.30 3.82 7.86
C ARG A 160 32.04 3.61 6.59
#